data_0fab79c00d0a3a168e9b24aabd2fb0ba
#
_entry.id   0fab79c00d0a3a168e9b24aabd2fb0ba
#
_cell.length_a   1.000
_cell.length_b   1.000
_cell.length_c   1.000
_cell.angle_alpha   90.00
_cell.angle_beta   90.00
_cell.angle_gamma   90.00
#
_symmetry.space_group_name_H-M   'P 1'
#
loop_
_entity.id
_entity.type
_entity.pdbx_description
1 polymer ?
#
loop_
_entity_poly.entity_id
_entity_poly.type
_entity_poly.pdbx_seq_one_letter_code
_entity_poly.pdbx_strand_id
1 'polypeptide(L)'
;IFPQALPVLKIECAERPVPGKPSVNAASAIIESIEQAVALTMSGKAAAVVTNPIAKHILSASGFTHPGHTEFLGALAKTYGYASMPVMMLAGPSLRVVPVTVHIALAKVPHSLTTEKIVTTARILADELKHGFGIPEPRIAVAGLNPHAGEGGMMGTEEQTIIQPALAILREEGINVAGPYPADTMFHERARKNYDAALAMYHDQALIPLKTLDFDEGVNVTLGLPFIRTSPDHGTAFDIAGSGKARPDALIASLQFARHAAEVKGKLHAASNREDSLG
;
A
#
# COMPACT_ATOMS: atom_id res chain seq x y z
N ILE A 1 23.42 -14.37 12.67
CA ILE A 1 22.35 -15.22 13.25
C ILE A 1 21.61 -15.95 12.15
N PHE A 2 21.11 -15.24 11.11
CA PHE A 2 20.68 -15.90 9.88
C PHE A 2 21.88 -16.49 9.14
N PRO A 3 21.83 -17.73 8.65
CA PRO A 3 20.71 -18.64 8.44
C PRO A 3 20.48 -19.68 9.56
N GLN A 4 21.13 -19.58 10.70
CA GLN A 4 21.08 -20.61 11.76
C GLN A 4 19.80 -20.50 12.62
N ALA A 5 19.27 -19.28 12.82
CA ALA A 5 18.08 -19.04 13.63
C ALA A 5 17.32 -17.79 13.18
N LEU A 6 16.02 -17.78 13.42
CA LEU A 6 15.18 -16.60 13.31
C LEU A 6 15.22 -15.84 14.64
N PRO A 7 15.72 -14.59 14.70
CA PRO A 7 15.64 -13.78 15.91
C PRO A 7 14.17 -13.44 16.21
N VAL A 8 13.74 -13.67 17.44
CA VAL A 8 12.38 -13.42 17.89
C VAL A 8 12.40 -12.57 19.14
N LEU A 9 11.68 -11.45 19.13
CA LEU A 9 11.34 -10.70 20.34
C LEU A 9 10.07 -11.30 20.93
N LYS A 10 10.17 -11.75 22.19
CA LYS A 10 9.04 -12.35 22.89
C LYS A 10 8.06 -11.27 23.31
N ILE A 11 6.79 -11.49 23.02
CA ILE A 11 5.65 -10.72 23.52
C ILE A 11 4.82 -11.69 24.38
N GLU A 12 4.44 -11.25 25.58
CA GLU A 12 3.62 -12.07 26.45
C GLU A 12 2.17 -12.10 25.94
N CYS A 13 1.61 -13.28 25.85
CA CYS A 13 0.21 -13.48 25.48
C CYS A 13 -0.54 -14.07 26.67
N ALA A 14 -1.73 -13.55 26.96
CA ALA A 14 -2.54 -13.98 28.09
C ALA A 14 -2.93 -15.48 28.05
N GLU A 15 -2.93 -16.05 26.84
CA GLU A 15 -3.17 -17.48 26.64
C GLU A 15 -2.31 -18.03 25.51
N ARG A 16 -2.09 -19.34 25.48
CA ARG A 16 -1.40 -20.01 24.37
C ARG A 16 -2.28 -20.01 23.13
N PRO A 17 -1.87 -19.37 22.03
CA PRO A 17 -2.64 -19.36 20.78
C PRO A 17 -2.84 -20.79 20.23
N VAL A 18 -4.05 -21.07 19.76
CA VAL A 18 -4.38 -22.32 19.08
C VAL A 18 -4.57 -22.04 17.59
N PRO A 19 -3.83 -22.70 16.69
CA PRO A 19 -3.99 -22.50 15.25
C PRO A 19 -5.44 -22.65 14.79
N GLY A 20 -5.93 -21.72 13.96
CA GLY A 20 -7.29 -21.73 13.46
C GLY A 20 -8.38 -21.28 14.45
N LYS A 21 -8.03 -21.01 15.71
CA LYS A 21 -8.96 -20.54 16.75
C LYS A 21 -8.57 -19.16 17.26
N PRO A 22 -9.01 -18.09 16.58
CA PRO A 22 -8.71 -16.73 17.03
C PRO A 22 -9.38 -16.44 18.38
N SER A 23 -8.67 -15.73 19.26
CA SER A 23 -9.15 -15.40 20.61
C SER A 23 -8.99 -13.92 20.90
N VAL A 24 -10.00 -13.35 21.58
CA VAL A 24 -9.98 -11.96 22.08
C VAL A 24 -8.88 -11.76 23.12
N ASN A 25 -8.53 -12.80 23.88
CA ASN A 25 -7.47 -12.74 24.91
C ASN A 25 -6.06 -12.54 24.29
N ALA A 26 -5.89 -12.82 22.99
CA ALA A 26 -4.63 -12.55 22.29
C ALA A 26 -4.55 -11.13 21.71
N ALA A 27 -5.62 -10.33 21.76
CA ALA A 27 -5.71 -9.04 21.09
C ALA A 27 -4.66 -8.05 21.58
N SER A 28 -4.41 -7.96 22.90
CA SER A 28 -3.37 -7.07 23.46
C SER A 28 -1.98 -7.41 22.92
N ALA A 29 -1.63 -8.68 22.87
CA ALA A 29 -0.34 -9.13 22.33
C ALA A 29 -0.20 -8.83 20.82
N ILE A 30 -1.29 -8.94 20.05
CA ILE A 30 -1.31 -8.57 18.63
C ILE A 30 -1.07 -7.06 18.46
N ILE A 31 -1.76 -6.23 19.23
CA ILE A 31 -1.60 -4.76 19.19
C ILE A 31 -0.17 -4.39 19.60
N GLU A 32 0.33 -4.91 20.71
CA GLU A 32 1.69 -4.68 21.19
C GLU A 32 2.75 -5.10 20.15
N SER A 33 2.53 -6.22 19.45
CA SER A 33 3.43 -6.67 18.38
C SER A 33 3.54 -5.64 17.24
N ILE A 34 2.44 -5.01 16.87
CA ILE A 34 2.43 -3.97 15.83
C ILE A 34 3.12 -2.70 16.35
N GLU A 35 2.80 -2.28 17.58
CA GLU A 35 3.41 -1.10 18.20
C GLU A 35 4.92 -1.25 18.35
N GLN A 36 5.40 -2.40 18.81
CA GLN A 36 6.83 -2.69 18.92
C GLN A 36 7.53 -2.71 17.55
N ALA A 37 6.91 -3.31 16.53
CA ALA A 37 7.47 -3.32 15.18
C ALA A 37 7.63 -1.89 14.63
N VAL A 38 6.62 -1.03 14.83
CA VAL A 38 6.69 0.39 14.46
C VAL A 38 7.77 1.11 15.26
N ALA A 39 7.83 0.94 16.58
CA ALA A 39 8.84 1.57 17.43
C ALA A 39 10.27 1.20 17.04
N LEU A 40 10.52 -0.07 16.73
CA LEU A 40 11.82 -0.53 16.24
C LEU A 40 12.20 0.08 14.91
N THR A 41 11.23 0.24 14.02
CA THR A 41 11.47 0.84 12.70
C THR A 41 11.68 2.35 12.81
N MET A 42 10.88 3.04 13.61
CA MET A 42 11.04 4.49 13.86
C MET A 42 12.35 4.83 14.57
N SER A 43 12.88 3.92 15.39
CA SER A 43 14.20 4.08 16.05
C SER A 43 15.40 3.65 15.18
N GLY A 44 15.17 3.22 13.94
CA GLY A 44 16.21 2.75 13.02
C GLY A 44 16.79 1.36 13.36
N LYS A 45 16.21 0.65 14.33
CA LYS A 45 16.64 -0.72 14.71
C LYS A 45 16.10 -1.78 13.75
N ALA A 46 15.03 -1.46 13.02
CA ALA A 46 14.50 -2.27 11.93
C ALA A 46 14.36 -1.40 10.67
N ALA A 47 14.52 -2.02 9.50
CA ALA A 47 14.47 -1.30 8.22
C ALA A 47 13.04 -1.13 7.68
N ALA A 48 12.12 -2.02 8.06
CA ALA A 48 10.74 -2.03 7.58
C ALA A 48 9.83 -2.80 8.53
N VAL A 49 8.53 -2.59 8.39
CA VAL A 49 7.46 -3.37 9.01
C VAL A 49 6.85 -4.28 7.96
N VAL A 50 6.91 -5.60 8.15
CA VAL A 50 6.22 -6.59 7.33
C VAL A 50 5.20 -7.30 8.20
N THR A 51 3.92 -7.18 7.86
CA THR A 51 2.84 -7.71 8.70
C THR A 51 2.10 -8.86 8.04
N ASN A 52 1.70 -9.83 8.81
CA ASN A 52 0.67 -10.78 8.42
C ASN A 52 -0.74 -10.18 8.65
N PRO A 53 -1.79 -10.79 8.08
CA PRO A 53 -3.16 -10.34 8.29
C PRO A 53 -3.60 -10.39 9.75
N ILE A 54 -4.47 -9.46 10.14
CA ILE A 54 -5.11 -9.45 11.47
C ILE A 54 -6.61 -9.81 11.37
N ALA A 55 -7.11 -10.44 12.43
CA ALA A 55 -8.54 -10.73 12.58
C ALA A 55 -9.27 -9.50 13.13
N LYS A 56 -9.78 -8.64 12.26
CA LYS A 56 -10.42 -7.36 12.64
C LYS A 56 -11.54 -7.54 13.66
N HIS A 57 -12.41 -8.55 13.49
CA HIS A 57 -13.51 -8.82 14.41
C HIS A 57 -13.04 -9.17 15.84
N ILE A 58 -11.91 -9.84 15.97
CA ILE A 58 -11.30 -10.16 17.26
C ILE A 58 -10.75 -8.89 17.93
N LEU A 59 -10.02 -8.07 17.19
CA LEU A 59 -9.49 -6.82 17.73
C LEU A 59 -10.62 -5.85 18.10
N SER A 60 -11.65 -5.71 17.27
CA SER A 60 -12.81 -4.87 17.57
C SER A 60 -13.54 -5.33 18.84
N ALA A 61 -13.67 -6.65 19.07
CA ALA A 61 -14.27 -7.21 20.28
C ALA A 61 -13.45 -6.92 21.55
N SER A 62 -12.15 -6.62 21.41
CA SER A 62 -11.27 -6.18 22.54
C SER A 62 -11.24 -4.67 22.76
N GLY A 63 -12.05 -3.89 22.01
CA GLY A 63 -12.06 -2.43 22.12
C GLY A 63 -11.11 -1.70 21.16
N PHE A 64 -10.50 -2.39 20.20
CA PHE A 64 -9.68 -1.77 19.15
C PHE A 64 -10.56 -0.92 18.23
N THR A 65 -10.27 0.37 18.14
CA THR A 65 -11.14 1.38 17.50
C THR A 65 -10.78 1.65 16.03
N HIS A 66 -9.67 1.13 15.54
CA HIS A 66 -9.23 1.38 14.16
C HIS A 66 -9.89 0.41 13.17
N PRO A 67 -10.28 0.87 11.97
CA PRO A 67 -10.91 0.02 10.94
C PRO A 67 -10.02 -1.12 10.43
N GLY A 68 -8.71 -0.94 10.51
CA GLY A 68 -7.74 -1.94 10.06
C GLY A 68 -6.28 -1.57 10.35
N HIS A 69 -5.37 -2.38 9.82
CA HIS A 69 -3.93 -2.20 9.96
C HIS A 69 -3.46 -0.82 9.47
N THR A 70 -3.90 -0.44 8.29
CA THR A 70 -3.47 0.80 7.62
C THR A 70 -3.78 2.04 8.45
N GLU A 71 -5.00 2.13 8.97
CA GLU A 71 -5.43 3.24 9.81
C GLU A 71 -4.71 3.24 11.16
N PHE A 72 -4.46 2.06 11.73
CA PHE A 72 -3.71 1.93 12.97
C PHE A 72 -2.25 2.35 12.81
N LEU A 73 -1.58 1.93 11.75
CA LEU A 73 -0.22 2.35 11.43
C LEU A 73 -0.12 3.86 11.19
N GLY A 74 -1.12 4.45 10.51
CA GLY A 74 -1.22 5.91 10.37
C GLY A 74 -1.41 6.62 11.71
N ALA A 75 -2.21 6.06 12.62
CA ALA A 75 -2.37 6.60 13.97
C ALA A 75 -1.06 6.51 14.77
N LEU A 76 -0.34 5.39 14.69
CA LEU A 76 0.98 5.25 15.32
C LEU A 76 1.99 6.25 14.74
N ALA A 77 2.04 6.44 13.42
CA ALA A 77 2.91 7.44 12.81
C ALA A 77 2.67 8.86 13.36
N LYS A 78 1.41 9.21 13.64
CA LYS A 78 1.05 10.50 14.25
C LYS A 78 1.61 10.66 15.67
N THR A 79 1.73 9.60 16.46
CA THR A 79 2.33 9.67 17.80
C THR A 79 3.81 10.03 17.76
N TYR A 80 4.46 9.80 16.62
CA TYR A 80 5.84 10.22 16.35
C TYR A 80 5.94 11.59 15.64
N GLY A 81 4.83 12.34 15.54
CA GLY A 81 4.82 13.69 14.96
C GLY A 81 4.66 13.73 13.43
N TYR A 82 4.35 12.63 12.77
CA TYR A 82 4.16 12.58 11.32
C TYR A 82 2.69 12.73 10.93
N ALA A 83 2.39 13.76 10.14
CA ALA A 83 1.08 13.90 9.50
C ALA A 83 0.98 12.91 8.33
N SER A 84 0.71 11.64 8.62
CA SER A 84 0.62 10.60 7.59
C SER A 84 -0.81 10.45 7.07
N MET A 85 -0.94 10.35 5.75
CA MET A 85 -2.15 9.89 5.06
C MET A 85 -1.80 8.57 4.36
N PRO A 86 -2.14 7.44 4.97
CA PRO A 86 -1.83 6.14 4.39
C PRO A 86 -2.56 5.93 3.06
N VAL A 87 -1.82 5.53 2.04
CA VAL A 87 -2.35 5.19 0.71
C VAL A 87 -2.01 3.74 0.41
N MET A 88 -3.02 2.98 0.01
CA MET A 88 -2.85 1.59 -0.38
C MET A 88 -2.29 1.51 -1.80
N MET A 89 -1.16 0.85 -1.97
CA MET A 89 -0.65 0.42 -3.27
C MET A 89 -0.56 -1.11 -3.29
N LEU A 90 -0.93 -1.70 -4.40
CA LEU A 90 -0.63 -3.08 -4.70
C LEU A 90 0.48 -3.13 -5.74
N ALA A 91 1.48 -3.94 -5.48
CA ALA A 91 2.65 -4.07 -6.32
C ALA A 91 2.96 -5.54 -6.58
N GLY A 92 3.16 -5.87 -7.85
CA GLY A 92 3.68 -7.14 -8.31
C GLY A 92 4.83 -6.92 -9.31
N PRO A 93 5.44 -7.98 -9.82
CA PRO A 93 6.48 -7.88 -10.84
C PRO A 93 6.05 -7.12 -12.09
N SER A 94 4.77 -7.23 -12.46
CA SER A 94 4.25 -6.71 -13.72
C SER A 94 3.53 -5.37 -13.59
N LEU A 95 3.01 -5.02 -12.40
CA LEU A 95 2.14 -3.85 -12.22
C LEU A 95 2.26 -3.28 -10.80
N ARG A 96 2.27 -1.94 -10.68
CA ARG A 96 1.95 -1.20 -9.45
C ARG A 96 0.67 -0.44 -9.67
N VAL A 97 -0.27 -0.56 -8.75
CA VAL A 97 -1.57 0.12 -8.88
C VAL A 97 -2.08 0.63 -7.54
N VAL A 98 -2.66 1.81 -7.58
CA VAL A 98 -3.18 2.53 -6.41
C VAL A 98 -4.65 2.86 -6.65
N PRO A 99 -5.59 2.39 -5.83
CA PRO A 99 -6.97 2.83 -5.87
C PRO A 99 -7.16 4.12 -5.05
N VAL A 100 -7.84 5.12 -5.63
CA VAL A 100 -8.20 6.36 -4.92
C VAL A 100 -9.29 6.11 -3.88
N THR A 101 -10.26 5.26 -4.22
CA THR A 101 -11.30 4.82 -3.27
C THR A 101 -11.15 3.33 -2.98
N VAL A 102 -11.20 2.98 -1.69
CA VAL A 102 -11.04 1.61 -1.19
C VAL A 102 -12.23 1.23 -0.32
N HIS A 103 -12.55 -0.05 -0.18
CA HIS A 103 -13.49 -0.64 0.78
C HIS A 103 -14.84 0.09 0.91
N ILE A 104 -15.35 0.68 -0.16
CA ILE A 104 -16.69 1.28 -0.23
C ILE A 104 -17.52 0.58 -1.30
N ALA A 105 -18.84 0.58 -1.14
CA ALA A 105 -19.73 0.04 -2.15
C ALA A 105 -19.55 0.78 -3.50
N LEU A 106 -19.60 0.05 -4.62
CA LEU A 106 -19.40 0.61 -5.96
C LEU A 106 -20.33 1.81 -6.23
N ALA A 107 -21.59 1.73 -5.79
CA ALA A 107 -22.55 2.83 -5.93
C ALA A 107 -22.15 4.12 -5.17
N LYS A 108 -21.23 4.05 -4.21
CA LYS A 108 -20.72 5.21 -3.47
C LYS A 108 -19.48 5.83 -4.10
N VAL A 109 -18.84 5.13 -5.04
CA VAL A 109 -17.58 5.57 -5.65
C VAL A 109 -17.71 6.94 -6.32
N PRO A 110 -18.69 7.20 -7.20
CA PRO A 110 -18.80 8.51 -7.87
C PRO A 110 -18.95 9.68 -6.88
N HIS A 111 -19.71 9.47 -5.80
CA HIS A 111 -19.92 10.49 -4.76
C HIS A 111 -18.75 10.66 -3.80
N SER A 112 -17.89 9.65 -3.68
CA SER A 112 -16.72 9.67 -2.80
C SER A 112 -15.45 10.13 -3.51
N LEU A 113 -15.44 10.12 -4.84
CA LEU A 113 -14.34 10.56 -5.67
C LEU A 113 -14.33 12.09 -5.73
N THR A 114 -13.21 12.70 -5.39
CA THR A 114 -13.03 14.15 -5.48
C THR A 114 -11.69 14.49 -6.11
N THR A 115 -11.60 15.67 -6.74
CA THR A 115 -10.35 16.20 -7.28
C THR A 115 -9.24 16.20 -6.21
N GLU A 116 -9.55 16.64 -4.99
CA GLU A 116 -8.59 16.67 -3.87
C GLU A 116 -8.05 15.29 -3.50
N LYS A 117 -8.91 14.26 -3.44
CA LYS A 117 -8.46 12.89 -3.16
C LYS A 117 -7.53 12.35 -4.24
N ILE A 118 -7.84 12.60 -5.51
CA ILE A 118 -6.98 12.18 -6.63
C ILE A 118 -5.63 12.88 -6.52
N VAL A 119 -5.63 14.20 -6.33
CA VAL A 119 -4.40 15.00 -6.21
C VAL A 119 -3.56 14.53 -5.03
N THR A 120 -4.16 14.38 -3.86
CA THR A 120 -3.43 13.95 -2.65
C THR A 120 -2.86 12.53 -2.81
N THR A 121 -3.65 11.59 -3.34
CA THR A 121 -3.20 10.22 -3.58
C THR A 121 -2.06 10.18 -4.61
N ALA A 122 -2.17 10.94 -5.69
CA ALA A 122 -1.14 10.99 -6.73
C ALA A 122 0.16 11.64 -6.25
N ARG A 123 0.10 12.69 -5.42
CA ARG A 123 1.29 13.30 -4.80
C ARG A 123 2.04 12.29 -3.92
N ILE A 124 1.33 11.57 -3.06
CA ILE A 124 1.91 10.53 -2.20
C ILE A 124 2.52 9.42 -3.07
N LEU A 125 1.82 8.99 -4.11
CA LEU A 125 2.33 7.98 -5.04
C LEU A 125 3.60 8.45 -5.75
N ALA A 126 3.62 9.67 -6.29
CA ALA A 126 4.78 10.23 -6.99
C ALA A 126 5.99 10.36 -6.07
N ASP A 127 5.79 10.87 -4.86
CA ASP A 127 6.85 11.01 -3.85
C ASP A 127 7.46 9.66 -3.47
N GLU A 128 6.61 8.66 -3.18
CA GLU A 128 7.08 7.33 -2.82
C GLU A 128 7.73 6.59 -3.99
N LEU A 129 7.25 6.73 -5.22
CA LEU A 129 7.92 6.17 -6.40
C LEU A 129 9.33 6.77 -6.57
N LYS A 130 9.50 8.06 -6.30
CA LYS A 130 10.78 8.74 -6.38
C LYS A 130 11.69 8.37 -5.21
N HIS A 131 11.25 8.56 -3.98
CA HIS A 131 12.09 8.45 -2.80
C HIS A 131 12.07 7.07 -2.13
N GLY A 132 10.97 6.32 -2.30
CA GLY A 132 10.82 4.96 -1.78
C GLY A 132 11.28 3.88 -2.74
N PHE A 133 11.09 4.09 -4.04
CA PHE A 133 11.40 3.08 -5.10
C PHE A 133 12.54 3.50 -6.02
N GLY A 134 13.11 4.70 -5.86
CA GLY A 134 14.26 5.16 -6.62
C GLY A 134 13.98 5.40 -8.10
N ILE A 135 12.75 5.78 -8.47
CA ILE A 135 12.37 6.16 -9.84
C ILE A 135 12.46 7.68 -9.93
N PRO A 136 13.49 8.26 -10.56
CA PRO A 136 13.72 9.72 -10.50
C PRO A 136 12.59 10.54 -11.11
N GLU A 137 12.00 10.05 -12.19
CA GLU A 137 10.93 10.70 -12.94
C GLU A 137 9.73 9.74 -13.09
N PRO A 138 8.94 9.52 -12.03
CA PRO A 138 7.88 8.53 -12.07
C PRO A 138 6.75 8.95 -13.02
N ARG A 139 6.34 8.02 -13.87
CA ARG A 139 5.24 8.16 -14.83
C ARG A 139 4.00 7.50 -14.24
N ILE A 140 2.92 8.26 -14.06
CA ILE A 140 1.68 7.77 -13.49
C ILE A 140 0.58 7.78 -14.56
N ALA A 141 0.03 6.61 -14.87
CA ALA A 141 -1.13 6.48 -15.75
C ALA A 141 -2.41 6.51 -14.93
N VAL A 142 -3.33 7.41 -15.24
CA VAL A 142 -4.57 7.61 -14.49
C VAL A 142 -5.74 7.02 -15.27
N ALA A 143 -6.50 6.13 -14.64
CA ALA A 143 -7.71 5.55 -15.23
C ALA A 143 -8.87 6.54 -15.21
N GLY A 144 -9.76 6.44 -16.18
CA GLY A 144 -11.10 7.01 -16.08
C GLY A 144 -11.96 6.22 -15.09
N LEU A 145 -13.04 6.81 -14.62
CA LEU A 145 -14.05 6.14 -13.82
C LEU A 145 -15.02 5.36 -14.70
N ASN A 146 -15.44 5.98 -15.79
CA ASN A 146 -16.50 5.48 -16.66
C ASN A 146 -15.94 4.71 -17.88
N PRO A 147 -16.76 3.87 -18.53
CA PRO A 147 -16.39 3.24 -19.79
C PRO A 147 -15.88 4.26 -20.81
N HIS A 148 -14.87 3.88 -21.61
CA HIS A 148 -14.23 4.75 -22.59
C HIS A 148 -13.77 6.11 -22.03
N ALA A 149 -13.44 6.16 -20.72
CA ALA A 149 -13.10 7.40 -20.01
C ALA A 149 -14.16 8.52 -20.22
N GLY A 150 -15.44 8.13 -20.11
CA GLY A 150 -16.60 9.03 -20.21
C GLY A 150 -17.00 9.43 -21.62
N GLU A 151 -16.21 9.09 -22.66
CA GLU A 151 -16.48 9.39 -24.09
C GLU A 151 -17.04 10.81 -24.32
N GLY A 152 -16.27 11.81 -23.86
CA GLY A 152 -16.67 13.22 -24.00
C GLY A 152 -17.88 13.64 -23.16
N GLY A 153 -18.26 12.87 -22.15
CA GLY A 153 -19.39 13.11 -21.26
C GLY A 153 -20.64 12.30 -21.60
N MET A 154 -20.59 11.46 -22.64
CA MET A 154 -21.75 10.62 -23.03
C MET A 154 -22.00 9.48 -22.04
N MET A 155 -20.96 9.01 -21.35
CA MET A 155 -21.02 7.89 -20.39
C MET A 155 -20.72 8.32 -18.96
N GLY A 156 -20.87 9.57 -18.64
CA GLY A 156 -20.57 10.19 -17.35
C GLY A 156 -19.66 11.40 -17.51
N THR A 157 -19.68 12.27 -16.53
CA THR A 157 -18.94 13.55 -16.58
C THR A 157 -17.81 13.65 -15.57
N GLU A 158 -17.58 12.62 -14.77
CA GLU A 158 -16.58 12.59 -13.69
C GLU A 158 -15.16 12.79 -14.24
N GLU A 159 -14.88 12.31 -15.45
CA GLU A 159 -13.60 12.58 -16.12
C GLU A 159 -13.38 14.06 -16.34
N GLN A 160 -14.41 14.77 -16.79
CA GLN A 160 -14.33 16.21 -17.10
C GLN A 160 -14.38 17.07 -15.83
N THR A 161 -15.22 16.68 -14.85
CA THR A 161 -15.51 17.50 -13.68
C THR A 161 -14.63 17.24 -12.48
N ILE A 162 -13.99 16.06 -12.40
CA ILE A 162 -13.21 15.61 -11.25
C ILE A 162 -11.78 15.23 -11.66
N ILE A 163 -11.63 14.30 -12.64
CA ILE A 163 -10.34 13.70 -12.94
C ILE A 163 -9.44 14.66 -13.73
N GLN A 164 -9.92 15.24 -14.82
CA GLN A 164 -9.13 16.18 -15.61
C GLN A 164 -8.66 17.41 -14.80
N PRO A 165 -9.49 18.05 -13.95
CA PRO A 165 -9.02 19.10 -13.05
C PRO A 165 -7.91 18.63 -12.11
N ALA A 166 -7.99 17.41 -11.57
CA ALA A 166 -6.92 16.85 -10.75
C ALA A 166 -5.61 16.68 -11.54
N LEU A 167 -5.70 16.16 -12.77
CA LEU A 167 -4.52 16.01 -13.63
C LEU A 167 -3.90 17.35 -14.03
N ALA A 168 -4.72 18.41 -14.23
CA ALA A 168 -4.21 19.76 -14.50
C ALA A 168 -3.36 20.27 -13.32
N ILE A 169 -3.89 20.19 -12.10
CA ILE A 169 -3.15 20.59 -10.87
C ILE A 169 -1.83 19.82 -10.76
N LEU A 170 -1.86 18.51 -10.93
CA LEU A 170 -0.66 17.67 -10.80
C LEU A 170 0.41 18.00 -11.84
N ARG A 171 0.00 18.30 -13.08
CA ARG A 171 0.93 18.72 -14.15
C ARG A 171 1.55 20.09 -13.89
N GLU A 172 0.78 21.03 -13.35
CA GLU A 172 1.31 22.34 -12.92
C GLU A 172 2.33 22.22 -11.81
N GLU A 173 2.21 21.20 -10.96
CA GLU A 173 3.17 20.85 -9.93
C GLU A 173 4.40 20.06 -10.44
N GLY A 174 4.45 19.77 -11.75
CA GLY A 174 5.55 19.02 -12.36
C GLY A 174 5.45 17.49 -12.17
N ILE A 175 4.31 16.97 -11.71
CA ILE A 175 4.10 15.52 -11.57
C ILE A 175 3.69 14.95 -12.93
N ASN A 176 4.42 13.94 -13.40
CA ASN A 176 4.19 13.31 -14.69
C ASN A 176 3.00 12.36 -14.64
N VAL A 177 1.80 12.91 -14.89
CA VAL A 177 0.54 12.18 -14.94
C VAL A 177 -0.05 12.21 -16.35
N ALA A 178 -0.51 11.07 -16.85
CA ALA A 178 -1.13 10.91 -18.15
C ALA A 178 -2.51 10.24 -18.03
N GLY A 179 -3.45 10.62 -18.87
CA GLY A 179 -4.84 10.16 -18.86
C GLY A 179 -5.86 11.31 -18.80
N PRO A 180 -7.13 11.08 -18.40
CA PRO A 180 -7.67 9.77 -18.02
C PRO A 180 -7.74 8.79 -19.19
N TYR A 181 -7.30 7.55 -18.97
CA TYR A 181 -7.36 6.48 -19.96
C TYR A 181 -8.56 5.56 -19.73
N PRO A 182 -9.14 4.96 -20.79
CA PRO A 182 -10.06 3.85 -20.63
C PRO A 182 -9.39 2.70 -19.86
N ALA A 183 -9.98 2.27 -18.74
CA ALA A 183 -9.37 1.31 -17.86
C ALA A 183 -9.13 -0.06 -18.52
N ASP A 184 -10.02 -0.47 -19.44
CA ASP A 184 -9.94 -1.72 -20.20
C ASP A 184 -8.71 -1.81 -21.12
N THR A 185 -8.11 -0.67 -21.49
CA THR A 185 -6.99 -0.61 -22.43
C THR A 185 -5.64 -0.31 -21.79
N MET A 186 -5.57 -0.04 -20.47
CA MET A 186 -4.32 0.41 -19.88
C MET A 186 -3.47 -0.69 -19.23
N PHE A 187 -4.01 -1.89 -19.00
CA PHE A 187 -3.30 -2.93 -18.25
C PHE A 187 -2.63 -4.03 -19.08
N HIS A 188 -2.76 -4.01 -20.40
CA HIS A 188 -2.04 -4.96 -21.26
C HIS A 188 -0.53 -4.66 -21.32
N GLU A 189 0.29 -5.63 -21.67
CA GLU A 189 1.75 -5.55 -21.60
C GLU A 189 2.36 -4.31 -22.29
N ARG A 190 1.88 -3.96 -23.48
CA ARG A 190 2.37 -2.80 -24.22
C ARG A 190 2.06 -1.48 -23.52
N ALA A 191 0.87 -1.35 -22.91
CA ALA A 191 0.48 -0.15 -22.19
C ALA A 191 1.33 0.01 -20.92
N ARG A 192 1.54 -1.07 -20.16
CA ARG A 192 2.32 -1.06 -18.91
C ARG A 192 3.79 -0.62 -19.08
N LYS A 193 4.35 -0.70 -20.29
CA LYS A 193 5.70 -0.19 -20.60
C LYS A 193 5.80 1.34 -20.59
N ASN A 194 4.66 2.03 -20.63
CA ASN A 194 4.62 3.49 -20.73
C ASN A 194 4.45 4.20 -19.39
N TYR A 195 4.27 3.47 -18.28
CA TYR A 195 4.12 4.05 -16.95
C TYR A 195 4.78 3.17 -15.87
N ASP A 196 5.01 3.75 -14.71
CA ASP A 196 5.66 3.08 -13.58
C ASP A 196 4.64 2.66 -12.52
N ALA A 197 3.49 3.36 -12.46
CA ALA A 197 2.33 2.98 -11.65
C ALA A 197 1.03 3.45 -12.30
N ALA A 198 -0.08 2.73 -12.02
CA ALA A 198 -1.43 3.12 -12.40
C ALA A 198 -2.20 3.68 -11.20
N LEU A 199 -2.92 4.77 -11.40
CA LEU A 199 -3.87 5.33 -10.44
C LEU A 199 -5.28 5.00 -10.90
N ALA A 200 -5.96 4.15 -10.17
CA ALA A 200 -7.32 3.69 -10.44
C ALA A 200 -8.33 4.40 -9.54
N MET A 201 -9.55 4.56 -10.01
CA MET A 201 -10.56 5.34 -9.28
C MET A 201 -11.20 4.53 -8.14
N TYR A 202 -11.24 3.20 -8.25
CA TYR A 202 -11.84 2.33 -7.24
C TYR A 202 -11.13 0.98 -7.10
N HIS A 203 -11.46 0.29 -6.03
CA HIS A 203 -10.81 -0.93 -5.58
C HIS A 203 -10.66 -1.99 -6.67
N ASP A 204 -11.75 -2.47 -7.28
CA ASP A 204 -11.67 -3.59 -8.22
C ASP A 204 -11.03 -3.20 -9.56
N GLN A 205 -11.12 -1.92 -9.96
CA GLN A 205 -10.39 -1.39 -11.12
C GLN A 205 -8.87 -1.53 -10.95
N ALA A 206 -8.39 -1.45 -9.71
CA ALA A 206 -6.99 -1.66 -9.36
C ALA A 206 -6.65 -3.15 -9.17
N LEU A 207 -7.47 -3.88 -8.41
CA LEU A 207 -7.10 -5.20 -7.94
C LEU A 207 -7.31 -6.30 -8.99
N ILE A 208 -8.33 -6.19 -9.83
CA ILE A 208 -8.58 -7.19 -10.89
C ILE A 208 -7.36 -7.33 -11.82
N PRO A 209 -6.82 -6.26 -12.43
CA PRO A 209 -5.66 -6.41 -13.30
C PRO A 209 -4.42 -6.91 -12.55
N LEU A 210 -4.15 -6.43 -11.34
CA LEU A 210 -3.00 -6.93 -10.59
C LEU A 210 -3.13 -8.42 -10.28
N LYS A 211 -4.27 -8.84 -9.74
CA LYS A 211 -4.49 -10.25 -9.39
C LYS A 211 -4.58 -11.17 -10.60
N THR A 212 -4.92 -10.64 -11.76
CA THR A 212 -4.86 -11.40 -13.01
C THR A 212 -3.42 -11.63 -13.47
N LEU A 213 -2.54 -10.65 -13.25
CA LEU A 213 -1.15 -10.70 -13.69
C LEU A 213 -0.22 -11.37 -12.66
N ASP A 214 -0.34 -10.99 -11.40
CA ASP A 214 0.65 -11.26 -10.35
C ASP A 214 -0.01 -11.82 -9.07
N PHE A 215 -0.91 -12.81 -9.17
CA PHE A 215 -1.73 -13.30 -8.06
C PHE A 215 -0.92 -13.75 -6.83
N ASP A 216 0.13 -14.52 -7.06
CA ASP A 216 0.94 -15.14 -5.99
C ASP A 216 2.01 -14.20 -5.42
N GLU A 217 2.43 -13.19 -6.20
CA GLU A 217 3.51 -12.26 -5.86
C GLU A 217 3.01 -10.84 -5.56
N GLY A 218 1.70 -10.65 -5.56
CA GLY A 218 1.08 -9.37 -5.21
C GLY A 218 1.33 -8.99 -3.75
N VAL A 219 1.93 -7.81 -3.55
CA VAL A 219 2.27 -7.26 -2.24
C VAL A 219 1.41 -6.02 -1.99
N ASN A 220 0.83 -5.94 -0.80
CA ASN A 220 0.19 -4.72 -0.32
C ASN A 220 1.24 -3.83 0.34
N VAL A 221 1.42 -2.63 -0.20
CA VAL A 221 2.35 -1.62 0.29
C VAL A 221 1.55 -0.43 0.81
N THR A 222 1.85 0.03 2.01
CA THR A 222 1.24 1.26 2.55
C THR A 222 2.18 2.42 2.32
N LEU A 223 1.82 3.31 1.40
CA LEU A 223 2.53 4.55 1.10
C LEU A 223 2.15 5.66 2.09
N GLY A 224 2.94 6.74 2.14
CA GLY A 224 2.67 7.92 2.99
C GLY A 224 2.89 7.69 4.48
N LEU A 225 3.59 6.62 4.87
CA LEU A 225 4.09 6.39 6.21
C LEU A 225 5.56 6.81 6.32
N PRO A 226 6.05 7.24 7.50
CA PRO A 226 7.47 7.58 7.70
C PRO A 226 8.39 6.35 7.66
N PHE A 227 7.83 5.16 7.55
CA PHE A 227 8.54 3.89 7.47
C PHE A 227 7.96 3.00 6.37
N ILE A 228 8.78 2.07 5.87
CA ILE A 228 8.36 1.10 4.87
C ILE A 228 7.41 0.09 5.53
N ARG A 229 6.23 -0.10 4.94
CA ARG A 229 5.30 -1.14 5.37
C ARG A 229 4.80 -1.96 4.19
N THR A 230 4.97 -3.28 4.30
CA THR A 230 4.46 -4.25 3.32
C THR A 230 3.67 -5.36 4.01
N SER A 231 2.81 -6.01 3.27
CA SER A 231 2.10 -7.22 3.72
C SER A 231 1.65 -8.07 2.53
N PRO A 232 1.45 -9.39 2.75
CA PRO A 232 0.67 -10.18 1.81
C PRO A 232 -0.72 -9.59 1.58
N ASP A 233 -1.25 -9.80 0.37
CA ASP A 233 -2.60 -9.36 -0.01
C ASP A 233 -3.62 -10.50 0.09
N HIS A 234 -3.68 -11.16 1.25
CA HIS A 234 -4.66 -12.20 1.58
C HIS A 234 -5.17 -12.06 3.02
N GLY A 235 -6.21 -12.79 3.36
CA GLY A 235 -6.80 -12.82 4.70
C GLY A 235 -6.08 -13.78 5.66
N THR A 236 -6.63 -13.93 6.86
CA THR A 236 -6.05 -14.74 7.95
C THR A 236 -6.09 -16.24 7.71
N ALA A 237 -6.91 -16.75 6.78
CA ALA A 237 -6.98 -18.15 6.36
C ALA A 237 -6.99 -19.17 7.54
N PHE A 238 -7.81 -18.90 8.55
CA PHE A 238 -7.91 -19.74 9.76
C PHE A 238 -8.26 -21.19 9.49
N ASP A 239 -8.96 -21.45 8.41
CA ASP A 239 -9.40 -22.79 7.96
C ASP A 239 -8.23 -23.72 7.63
N ILE A 240 -7.09 -23.17 7.18
CA ILE A 240 -5.89 -23.94 6.87
C ILE A 240 -4.78 -23.79 7.92
N ALA A 241 -5.00 -23.02 8.99
CA ALA A 241 -4.00 -22.78 10.01
C ALA A 241 -3.60 -24.10 10.71
N GLY A 242 -2.29 -24.37 10.81
CA GLY A 242 -1.76 -25.60 11.40
C GLY A 242 -1.83 -26.84 10.51
N SER A 243 -2.43 -26.76 9.31
CA SER A 243 -2.60 -27.90 8.38
C SER A 243 -1.34 -28.18 7.51
N GLY A 244 -0.37 -27.26 7.49
CA GLY A 244 0.78 -27.32 6.58
C GLY A 244 0.49 -26.95 5.12
N LYS A 245 -0.72 -26.48 4.81
CA LYS A 245 -1.16 -26.13 3.45
C LYS A 245 -0.93 -24.67 3.08
N ALA A 246 -0.60 -23.81 4.03
CA ALA A 246 -0.36 -22.40 3.78
C ALA A 246 0.85 -22.22 2.87
N ARG A 247 0.70 -21.37 1.85
CA ARG A 247 1.77 -21.02 0.91
C ARG A 247 2.50 -19.77 1.43
N PRO A 248 3.84 -19.74 1.47
CA PRO A 248 4.60 -18.61 1.99
C PRO A 248 4.89 -17.54 0.94
N ASP A 249 4.54 -17.75 -0.35
CA ASP A 249 4.99 -16.96 -1.49
C ASP A 249 4.74 -15.47 -1.30
N ALA A 250 3.51 -15.07 -0.95
CA ALA A 250 3.14 -13.68 -0.75
C ALA A 250 3.89 -13.01 0.43
N LEU A 251 4.18 -13.75 1.52
CA LEU A 251 5.00 -13.23 2.62
C LEU A 251 6.46 -13.06 2.20
N ILE A 252 7.01 -14.03 1.46
CA ILE A 252 8.37 -13.94 0.91
C ILE A 252 8.46 -12.73 -0.03
N ALA A 253 7.50 -12.55 -0.94
CA ALA A 253 7.43 -11.39 -1.82
C ALA A 253 7.38 -10.08 -1.02
N SER A 254 6.58 -10.03 0.06
CA SER A 254 6.49 -8.85 0.93
C SER A 254 7.81 -8.52 1.62
N LEU A 255 8.55 -9.52 2.10
CA LEU A 255 9.87 -9.37 2.71
C LEU A 255 10.91 -8.88 1.68
N GLN A 256 10.92 -9.48 0.49
CA GLN A 256 11.82 -9.09 -0.61
C GLN A 256 11.56 -7.66 -1.06
N PHE A 257 10.29 -7.28 -1.18
CA PHE A 257 9.89 -5.93 -1.54
C PHE A 257 10.34 -4.91 -0.48
N ALA A 258 10.08 -5.20 0.81
CA ALA A 258 10.52 -4.35 1.92
C ALA A 258 12.03 -4.18 1.97
N ARG A 259 12.79 -5.26 1.75
CA ARG A 259 14.25 -5.23 1.64
C ARG A 259 14.72 -4.33 0.51
N HIS A 260 14.16 -4.49 -0.70
CA HIS A 260 14.52 -3.67 -1.84
C HIS A 260 14.25 -2.18 -1.59
N ALA A 261 13.08 -1.84 -1.06
CA ALA A 261 12.75 -0.46 -0.70
C ALA A 261 13.69 0.12 0.35
N ALA A 262 14.10 -0.66 1.35
CA ALA A 262 15.07 -0.24 2.36
C ALA A 262 16.46 0.01 1.77
N GLU A 263 16.91 -0.84 0.84
CA GLU A 263 18.19 -0.66 0.12
C GLU A 263 18.17 0.62 -0.75
N VAL A 264 17.05 0.93 -1.39
CA VAL A 264 16.89 2.15 -2.18
C VAL A 264 16.93 3.39 -1.27
N LYS A 265 16.14 3.41 -0.18
CA LYS A 265 16.15 4.53 0.79
C LYS A 265 17.55 4.73 1.40
N GLY A 266 18.25 3.66 1.74
CA GLY A 266 19.62 3.72 2.25
C GLY A 266 20.63 4.33 1.26
N LYS A 267 20.53 4.00 -0.02
CA LYS A 267 21.37 4.58 -1.09
C LYS A 267 21.09 6.08 -1.30
N LEU A 268 19.83 6.49 -1.27
CA LEU A 268 19.44 7.89 -1.42
C LEU A 268 19.94 8.74 -0.25
N HIS A 269 19.85 8.27 1.00
CA HIS A 269 20.42 8.96 2.16
C HIS A 269 21.93 9.06 2.08
N ALA A 270 22.63 8.04 1.63
CA ALA A 270 24.09 8.07 1.48
C ALA A 270 24.54 9.03 0.36
N ALA A 271 23.75 9.21 -0.69
CA ALA A 271 24.03 10.19 -1.75
C ALA A 271 23.82 11.62 -1.26
N SER A 272 22.69 11.91 -0.60
CA SER A 272 22.41 13.24 -0.05
C SER A 272 23.47 13.71 0.96
N ASN A 273 23.88 12.84 1.88
CA ASN A 273 24.94 13.17 2.86
C ASN A 273 26.31 13.44 2.23
N ARG A 274 26.59 12.94 1.02
CA ARG A 274 27.84 13.26 0.28
C ARG A 274 27.78 14.63 -0.39
N GLU A 275 26.64 15.02 -0.92
CA GLU A 275 26.43 16.34 -1.52
C GLU A 275 26.52 17.44 -0.47
N ASP A 276 25.92 17.26 0.72
CA ASP A 276 25.99 18.19 1.85
C ASP A 276 27.41 18.29 2.44
N SER A 277 28.28 17.31 2.23
CA SER A 277 29.66 17.30 2.72
C SER A 277 30.67 17.98 1.75
N LEU A 278 30.24 18.29 0.54
CA LEU A 278 31.07 18.91 -0.53
C LEU A 278 30.71 20.39 -0.79
N GLY A 279 29.69 20.94 -0.15
CA GLY A 279 29.27 22.35 -0.19
C GLY A 279 29.62 23.05 1.08
#